data_0c33bff95bb21e8e925f1d32ebbe6aec
#
_entry.id   0c33bff95bb21e8e925f1d32ebbe6aec
#
_cell.length_a   1.000
_cell.length_b   1.000
_cell.length_c   1.000
_cell.angle_alpha   90.00
_cell.angle_beta   90.00
_cell.angle_gamma   90.00
#
_symmetry.space_group_name_H-M   'P 1'
#
loop_
_entity.id
_entity.type
_entity.pdbx_description
1 polymer ?
#
loop_
_entity_poly.entity_id
_entity_poly.type
_entity_poly.pdbx_seq_one_letter_code
_entity_poly.pdbx_strand_id
1 'polypeptide(L)'
;MEIRNIAIIAHVDHGKTTLVDKILHATKVFRDNQETGDLIMDSNELERERGITILSKNASVTYKGVKINVIDTPGHSDFGGEVERVLKMADGVCLLVDAFEGPMPQTRFVLQKALQLNLKPIVIINKVDKENCRPDEVHDAVFELFFNLDATEEQLNFPTFYGSGKNGWFNDSLTQCEDIFPLMDGILKYVPGPDVKEGHTQMQITSLDYSSFLGRIAIGKVERGTIKEGQNIVLVKADGSLKKNKVKELYVFEGMGKRKVTEVVSGDLCAVVGLDDFSIGDTIADPENLEALPVISVDEPTMSMTFSINNSPFFGKEGKFVTSRHIRDRLMKETEKNLALRVEETDSADSFLVFGRGILHLGVLVETMRREGYELTVGNPQVLVKDIDGKKNEPFEILVVDVPADYSGKVIDLVTQKKGEMLIMESKGTMQHLEFDIPSRGLIGLRSQMLTQTAGEAVMAHRFNEYKPWKGPIPGRSNGVLVAKTAGLTTAYSIDKLQDRGRFFIEPGEEIYAGQVLAEHIKPGDLNINAVEMKKLTNHRASGSDDSVRITPKVQYTLEECMEYIQFDECIEVTPKSVRMRKSLLDENERSKATKQAAQ
;
A
#
# COMPACT_ATOMS: atom_id res chain seq x y z
N MET A 1 30.89 -14.81 12.16
CA MET A 1 29.81 -15.51 11.40
C MET A 1 29.62 -14.75 10.13
N GLU A 2 29.67 -15.41 8.98
CA GLU A 2 29.39 -14.72 7.71
C GLU A 2 27.92 -14.33 7.65
N ILE A 3 27.62 -13.23 6.93
CA ILE A 3 26.29 -12.65 6.82
C ILE A 3 25.93 -12.48 5.35
N ARG A 4 24.65 -12.63 5.03
CA ARG A 4 24.03 -12.24 3.75
C ARG A 4 22.75 -11.47 4.05
N ASN A 5 22.59 -10.30 3.50
CA ASN A 5 21.39 -9.49 3.62
C ASN A 5 20.66 -9.51 2.27
N ILE A 6 19.50 -10.16 2.20
CA ILE A 6 18.71 -10.28 0.97
C ILE A 6 17.37 -9.58 1.12
N ALA A 7 16.97 -8.83 0.11
CA ALA A 7 15.62 -8.32 -0.03
C ALA A 7 14.82 -9.21 -1.01
N ILE A 8 13.57 -9.49 -0.72
CA ILE A 8 12.69 -10.25 -1.61
C ILE A 8 11.68 -9.33 -2.26
N ILE A 9 11.74 -9.23 -3.58
CA ILE A 9 10.83 -8.45 -4.43
C ILE A 9 9.91 -9.41 -5.16
N ALA A 10 8.61 -9.14 -5.13
CA ALA A 10 7.63 -9.90 -5.88
C ALA A 10 6.40 -9.04 -6.18
N HIS A 11 5.68 -9.38 -7.25
CA HIS A 11 4.31 -8.90 -7.44
C HIS A 11 3.37 -9.59 -6.42
N VAL A 12 2.20 -8.99 -6.21
CA VAL A 12 1.11 -9.60 -5.45
C VAL A 12 0.80 -10.98 -6.04
N ASP A 13 0.55 -11.96 -5.20
CA ASP A 13 0.26 -13.35 -5.56
C ASP A 13 1.38 -14.13 -6.28
N HIS A 14 2.55 -13.58 -6.54
CA HIS A 14 3.69 -14.33 -7.08
C HIS A 14 4.29 -15.35 -6.09
N GLY A 15 3.86 -15.33 -4.81
CA GLY A 15 4.21 -16.33 -3.80
C GLY A 15 5.37 -15.94 -2.89
N LYS A 16 5.57 -14.64 -2.67
CA LYS A 16 6.62 -14.10 -1.79
C LYS A 16 6.54 -14.66 -0.38
N THR A 17 5.39 -14.53 0.28
CA THR A 17 5.17 -15.04 1.65
C THR A 17 5.38 -16.56 1.72
N THR A 18 4.88 -17.29 0.72
CA THR A 18 5.07 -18.75 0.64
C THR A 18 6.54 -19.13 0.53
N LEU A 19 7.34 -18.41 -0.27
CA LEU A 19 8.78 -18.63 -0.38
C LEU A 19 9.49 -18.40 0.95
N VAL A 20 9.21 -17.28 1.63
CA VAL A 20 9.81 -16.97 2.93
C VAL A 20 9.45 -18.01 3.98
N ASP A 21 8.17 -18.41 4.04
CA ASP A 21 7.74 -19.47 4.95
C ASP A 21 8.50 -20.78 4.70
N LYS A 22 8.70 -21.16 3.43
CA LYS A 22 9.49 -22.37 3.09
C LYS A 22 10.95 -22.25 3.50
N ILE A 23 11.57 -21.07 3.35
CA ILE A 23 12.94 -20.82 3.84
C ILE A 23 13.01 -21.01 5.37
N LEU A 24 12.06 -20.43 6.10
CA LEU A 24 11.99 -20.52 7.55
C LEU A 24 11.77 -21.96 8.04
N HIS A 25 10.91 -22.73 7.37
CA HIS A 25 10.66 -24.13 7.69
C HIS A 25 11.88 -25.02 7.37
N ALA A 26 12.48 -24.89 6.19
CA ALA A 26 13.62 -25.69 5.77
C ALA A 26 14.85 -25.50 6.68
N THR A 27 15.01 -24.30 7.24
CA THR A 27 16.10 -23.96 8.17
C THR A 27 15.80 -24.27 9.63
N LYS A 28 14.68 -24.95 9.91
CA LYS A 28 14.26 -25.40 11.26
C LYS A 28 14.19 -24.28 12.31
N VAL A 29 13.77 -23.10 11.88
CA VAL A 29 13.53 -21.96 12.78
C VAL A 29 12.38 -22.28 13.75
N PHE A 30 11.42 -23.10 13.34
CA PHE A 30 10.31 -23.58 14.17
C PHE A 30 10.59 -24.99 14.71
N ARG A 31 10.15 -25.26 15.94
CA ARG A 31 10.18 -26.60 16.49
C ARG A 31 9.14 -27.50 15.81
N ASP A 32 9.46 -28.76 15.59
CA ASP A 32 8.62 -29.74 14.87
C ASP A 32 7.18 -29.90 15.43
N ASN A 33 6.89 -29.42 16.65
CA ASN A 33 5.57 -29.48 17.30
C ASN A 33 4.84 -28.13 17.38
N GLN A 34 5.32 -27.09 16.71
CA GLN A 34 4.66 -25.80 16.69
C GLN A 34 3.73 -25.76 15.48
N GLU A 35 2.41 -25.88 15.70
CA GLU A 35 1.41 -25.60 14.66
C GLU A 35 1.52 -24.13 14.28
N THR A 36 2.35 -23.84 13.30
CA THR A 36 2.41 -22.54 12.66
C THR A 36 1.39 -22.55 11.53
N GLY A 37 0.37 -21.71 11.61
CA GLY A 37 -0.55 -21.53 10.49
C GLY A 37 0.19 -21.11 9.23
N ASP A 38 -0.41 -21.34 8.07
CA ASP A 38 0.10 -20.84 6.79
C ASP A 38 0.22 -19.31 6.82
N LEU A 39 1.23 -18.76 6.13
CA LEU A 39 1.51 -17.31 6.00
C LEU A 39 2.00 -16.65 7.31
N ILE A 40 3.08 -17.15 7.86
CA ILE A 40 3.67 -16.68 9.12
C ILE A 40 4.15 -15.23 9.05
N MET A 41 4.67 -14.80 7.89
CA MET A 41 5.12 -13.41 7.69
C MET A 41 3.96 -12.42 7.64
N ASP A 42 2.79 -12.79 7.17
CA ASP A 42 1.62 -11.90 7.11
C ASP A 42 0.87 -11.89 8.45
N SER A 43 1.50 -11.33 9.47
CA SER A 43 0.92 -11.24 10.83
C SER A 43 -0.23 -10.24 10.94
N ASN A 44 -0.39 -9.33 9.97
CA ASN A 44 -1.46 -8.35 9.92
C ASN A 44 -2.66 -8.91 9.15
N GLU A 45 -3.86 -8.88 9.75
CA GLU A 45 -5.09 -9.33 9.09
C GLU A 45 -5.34 -8.62 7.75
N LEU A 46 -5.02 -7.32 7.66
CA LEU A 46 -5.16 -6.53 6.43
C LEU A 46 -4.24 -7.01 5.30
N GLU A 47 -3.01 -7.41 5.62
CA GLU A 47 -2.08 -7.97 4.65
C GLU A 47 -2.61 -9.29 4.09
N ARG A 48 -3.13 -10.17 4.97
CA ARG A 48 -3.73 -11.46 4.56
C ARG A 48 -4.97 -11.30 3.70
N GLU A 49 -5.87 -10.38 4.08
CA GLU A 49 -7.11 -10.14 3.34
C GLU A 49 -6.87 -9.54 1.96
N ARG A 50 -5.84 -8.69 1.84
CA ARG A 50 -5.52 -7.99 0.59
C ARG A 50 -4.47 -8.69 -0.26
N GLY A 51 -3.79 -9.71 0.29
CA GLY A 51 -2.70 -10.40 -0.38
C GLY A 51 -1.47 -9.53 -0.64
N ILE A 52 -1.31 -8.40 0.09
CA ILE A 52 -0.20 -7.45 -0.11
C ILE A 52 0.62 -7.28 1.16
N THR A 53 1.93 -7.12 1.02
CA THR A 53 2.79 -6.67 2.12
C THR A 53 2.65 -5.15 2.27
N ILE A 54 2.26 -4.70 3.45
CA ILE A 54 2.08 -3.28 3.78
C ILE A 54 3.32 -2.76 4.50
N LEU A 55 3.80 -3.51 5.50
CA LEU A 55 4.97 -3.16 6.30
C LEU A 55 6.11 -4.15 6.03
N SER A 56 7.31 -3.62 5.86
CA SER A 56 8.51 -4.45 5.74
C SER A 56 8.77 -5.22 7.05
N LYS A 57 9.17 -6.47 6.92
CA LYS A 57 9.53 -7.33 8.04
C LYS A 57 10.91 -7.91 7.84
N ASN A 58 11.61 -8.11 8.95
CA ASN A 58 12.93 -8.72 8.94
C ASN A 58 12.86 -10.08 9.61
N ALA A 59 13.36 -11.09 8.92
CA ALA A 59 13.59 -12.42 9.45
C ALA A 59 15.07 -12.80 9.30
N SER A 60 15.52 -13.77 10.04
CA SER A 60 16.91 -14.25 9.92
C SER A 60 16.97 -15.75 10.10
N VAL A 61 17.72 -16.41 9.23
CA VAL A 61 17.94 -17.85 9.27
C VAL A 61 19.43 -18.15 9.27
N THR A 62 19.81 -19.30 9.79
CA THR A 62 21.19 -19.80 9.71
C THR A 62 21.26 -21.01 8.80
N TYR A 63 22.06 -20.93 7.74
CA TYR A 63 22.27 -22.01 6.80
C TYR A 63 23.77 -22.24 6.55
N LYS A 64 24.25 -23.47 6.70
CA LYS A 64 25.66 -23.84 6.57
C LYS A 64 26.63 -22.92 7.35
N GLY A 65 26.22 -22.45 8.53
CA GLY A 65 27.03 -21.55 9.36
C GLY A 65 27.05 -20.09 8.95
N VAL A 66 26.31 -19.71 7.90
CA VAL A 66 26.11 -18.33 7.45
C VAL A 66 24.75 -17.82 7.93
N LYS A 67 24.72 -16.60 8.44
CA LYS A 67 23.48 -15.89 8.80
C LYS A 67 22.90 -15.22 7.56
N ILE A 68 21.67 -15.53 7.22
CA ILE A 68 20.95 -14.90 6.11
C ILE A 68 19.81 -14.07 6.70
N ASN A 69 19.93 -12.75 6.61
CA ASN A 69 18.85 -11.83 6.92
C ASN A 69 17.95 -11.69 5.70
N VAL A 70 16.67 -11.97 5.87
CA VAL A 70 15.65 -11.86 4.85
C VAL A 70 14.81 -10.63 5.15
N ILE A 71 14.79 -9.71 4.22
CA ILE A 71 14.08 -8.44 4.31
C ILE A 71 12.89 -8.51 3.38
N ASP A 72 11.69 -8.53 3.95
CA ASP A 72 10.45 -8.54 3.19
C ASP A 72 10.10 -7.12 2.74
N THR A 73 9.90 -6.90 1.43
CA THR A 73 9.64 -5.58 0.86
C THR A 73 8.19 -5.43 0.42
N PRO A 74 7.54 -4.27 0.68
CA PRO A 74 6.26 -3.96 0.07
C PRO A 74 6.36 -3.94 -1.46
N GLY A 75 5.33 -4.43 -2.15
CA GLY A 75 5.30 -4.47 -3.62
C GLY A 75 4.61 -3.27 -4.27
N HIS A 76 3.79 -2.52 -3.54
CA HIS A 76 2.96 -1.45 -4.08
C HIS A 76 3.68 -0.09 -4.07
N SER A 77 3.50 0.71 -5.12
CA SER A 77 4.12 2.04 -5.29
C SER A 77 3.79 3.04 -4.18
N ASP A 78 2.60 2.95 -3.57
CA ASP A 78 2.19 3.81 -2.45
C ASP A 78 3.08 3.64 -1.21
N PHE A 79 3.79 2.51 -1.10
CA PHE A 79 4.77 2.22 -0.05
C PHE A 79 6.23 2.39 -0.51
N GLY A 80 6.47 3.06 -1.64
CA GLY A 80 7.79 3.22 -2.24
C GLY A 80 8.85 3.80 -1.30
N GLY A 81 8.49 4.69 -0.37
CA GLY A 81 9.42 5.21 0.64
C GLY A 81 9.92 4.16 1.63
N GLU A 82 9.11 3.14 1.92
CA GLU A 82 9.57 2.00 2.71
C GLU A 82 10.51 1.12 1.91
N VAL A 83 10.19 0.87 0.64
CA VAL A 83 11.02 0.08 -0.26
C VAL A 83 12.43 0.64 -0.35
N GLU A 84 12.59 1.94 -0.61
CA GLU A 84 13.92 2.56 -0.72
C GLU A 84 14.76 2.43 0.55
N ARG A 85 14.13 2.60 1.71
CA ARG A 85 14.80 2.48 3.01
C ARG A 85 15.25 1.06 3.29
N VAL A 86 14.37 0.11 3.01
CA VAL A 86 14.59 -1.30 3.31
C VAL A 86 15.64 -1.90 2.38
N LEU A 87 15.63 -1.52 1.09
CA LEU A 87 16.64 -1.97 0.12
C LEU A 87 18.06 -1.51 0.47
N LYS A 88 18.24 -0.38 1.17
CA LYS A 88 19.56 0.04 1.67
C LYS A 88 20.19 -0.91 2.68
N MET A 89 19.38 -1.74 3.36
CA MET A 89 19.90 -2.75 4.28
C MET A 89 20.36 -4.03 3.59
N ALA A 90 19.96 -4.25 2.34
CA ALA A 90 20.26 -5.45 1.57
C ALA A 90 21.62 -5.35 0.85
N ASP A 91 22.22 -6.50 0.58
CA ASP A 91 23.42 -6.67 -0.25
C ASP A 91 23.09 -7.38 -1.57
N GLY A 92 21.92 -8.04 -1.65
CA GLY A 92 21.38 -8.65 -2.85
C GLY A 92 19.87 -8.66 -2.85
N VAL A 93 19.28 -8.94 -4.02
CA VAL A 93 17.84 -8.95 -4.21
C VAL A 93 17.39 -10.22 -4.90
N CYS A 94 16.36 -10.88 -4.35
CA CYS A 94 15.68 -12.01 -4.94
C CYS A 94 14.41 -11.51 -5.62
N LEU A 95 14.39 -11.53 -6.96
CA LEU A 95 13.22 -11.18 -7.77
C LEU A 95 12.38 -12.43 -8.02
N LEU A 96 11.21 -12.50 -7.41
CA LEU A 96 10.29 -13.63 -7.56
C LEU A 96 9.23 -13.31 -8.63
N VAL A 97 9.13 -14.16 -9.65
CA VAL A 97 8.23 -13.99 -10.79
C VAL A 97 7.40 -15.26 -10.99
N ASP A 98 6.10 -15.12 -11.24
CA ASP A 98 5.22 -16.24 -11.60
C ASP A 98 5.54 -16.74 -13.01
N ALA A 99 5.73 -18.06 -13.19
CA ALA A 99 6.06 -18.69 -14.47
C ALA A 99 4.96 -18.58 -15.54
N PHE A 100 3.76 -18.18 -15.18
CA PHE A 100 2.64 -17.94 -16.09
C PHE A 100 2.45 -16.45 -16.41
N GLU A 101 2.43 -15.60 -15.36
CA GLU A 101 2.13 -14.18 -15.50
C GLU A 101 3.34 -13.37 -16.00
N GLY A 102 4.55 -13.78 -15.64
CA GLY A 102 5.76 -13.05 -15.97
C GLY A 102 6.01 -11.82 -15.09
N PRO A 103 6.94 -10.93 -15.49
CA PRO A 103 7.23 -9.72 -14.74
C PRO A 103 6.10 -8.70 -14.89
N MET A 104 5.49 -8.32 -13.75
CA MET A 104 4.35 -7.42 -13.70
C MET A 104 4.79 -5.96 -13.47
N PRO A 105 3.98 -4.95 -13.89
CA PRO A 105 4.36 -3.54 -13.84
C PRO A 105 4.79 -3.02 -12.46
N GLN A 106 4.16 -3.49 -11.38
CA GLN A 106 4.52 -3.06 -10.01
C GLN A 106 5.94 -3.48 -9.61
N THR A 107 6.39 -4.64 -10.08
CA THR A 107 7.74 -5.16 -9.82
C THR A 107 8.83 -4.27 -10.41
N ARG A 108 8.52 -3.60 -11.53
CA ARG A 108 9.44 -2.72 -12.26
C ARG A 108 10.00 -1.62 -11.36
N PHE A 109 9.15 -0.95 -10.59
CA PHE A 109 9.58 0.14 -9.68
C PHE A 109 10.57 -0.33 -8.63
N VAL A 110 10.23 -1.41 -7.90
CA VAL A 110 11.07 -1.93 -6.82
C VAL A 110 12.39 -2.46 -7.36
N LEU A 111 12.35 -3.15 -8.51
CA LEU A 111 13.55 -3.64 -9.20
C LEU A 111 14.44 -2.48 -9.65
N GLN A 112 13.88 -1.42 -10.25
CA GLN A 112 14.64 -0.24 -10.65
C GLN A 112 15.42 0.36 -9.48
N LYS A 113 14.79 0.49 -8.32
CA LYS A 113 15.45 1.00 -7.10
C LYS A 113 16.55 0.06 -6.60
N ALA A 114 16.33 -1.25 -6.66
CA ALA A 114 17.34 -2.24 -6.30
C ALA A 114 18.58 -2.17 -7.23
N LEU A 115 18.36 -2.03 -8.55
CA LEU A 115 19.43 -1.90 -9.54
C LEU A 115 20.22 -0.58 -9.36
N GLN A 116 19.53 0.53 -9.08
CA GLN A 116 20.19 1.82 -8.78
C GLN A 116 21.06 1.78 -7.51
N LEU A 117 20.73 0.93 -6.54
CA LEU A 117 21.53 0.67 -5.35
C LEU A 117 22.66 -0.36 -5.58
N ASN A 118 22.87 -0.80 -6.82
CA ASN A 118 23.84 -1.82 -7.20
C ASN A 118 23.69 -3.16 -6.46
N LEU A 119 22.47 -3.52 -6.05
CA LEU A 119 22.22 -4.81 -5.44
C LEU A 119 22.40 -5.93 -6.46
N LYS A 120 22.98 -7.08 -6.01
CA LYS A 120 23.14 -8.25 -6.87
C LYS A 120 21.82 -9.00 -7.00
N PRO A 121 21.27 -9.14 -8.23
CA PRO A 121 19.99 -9.80 -8.43
C PRO A 121 20.13 -11.32 -8.55
N ILE A 122 19.16 -12.03 -7.99
CA ILE A 122 18.84 -13.43 -8.25
C ILE A 122 17.40 -13.49 -8.74
N VAL A 123 17.15 -14.14 -9.87
CA VAL A 123 15.80 -14.32 -10.40
C VAL A 123 15.26 -15.67 -9.96
N ILE A 124 14.01 -15.70 -9.49
CA ILE A 124 13.33 -16.90 -9.03
C ILE A 124 12.01 -17.01 -9.79
N ILE A 125 11.93 -17.95 -10.72
CA ILE A 125 10.73 -18.25 -11.51
C ILE A 125 9.92 -19.31 -10.74
N ASN A 126 8.83 -18.86 -10.14
CA ASN A 126 7.97 -19.63 -9.26
C ASN A 126 6.75 -20.19 -9.99
N LYS A 127 6.11 -21.20 -9.39
CA LYS A 127 4.89 -21.84 -9.88
C LYS A 127 5.08 -22.58 -11.22
N VAL A 128 6.26 -23.14 -11.44
CA VAL A 128 6.52 -24.00 -12.64
C VAL A 128 5.73 -25.31 -12.62
N ASP A 129 5.02 -25.59 -11.52
CA ASP A 129 4.07 -26.70 -11.38
C ASP A 129 2.70 -26.47 -12.03
N LYS A 130 2.42 -25.26 -12.52
CA LYS A 130 1.19 -24.96 -13.25
C LYS A 130 1.25 -25.52 -14.67
N GLU A 131 0.14 -26.09 -15.16
CA GLU A 131 0.07 -26.71 -16.51
C GLU A 131 0.36 -25.75 -17.66
N ASN A 132 0.07 -24.46 -17.49
CA ASN A 132 0.24 -23.43 -18.52
C ASN A 132 1.46 -22.52 -18.25
N CYS A 133 2.43 -22.98 -17.46
CA CYS A 133 3.64 -22.19 -17.18
C CYS A 133 4.52 -22.06 -18.43
N ARG A 134 5.19 -20.91 -18.55
CA ARG A 134 6.08 -20.55 -19.67
C ARG A 134 7.43 -20.03 -19.13
N PRO A 135 8.20 -20.88 -18.42
CA PRO A 135 9.38 -20.42 -17.69
C PRO A 135 10.46 -19.80 -18.58
N ASP A 136 10.68 -20.31 -19.80
CA ASP A 136 11.67 -19.78 -20.74
C ASP A 136 11.24 -18.41 -21.28
N GLU A 137 9.98 -18.25 -21.68
CA GLU A 137 9.45 -16.95 -22.13
C GLU A 137 9.47 -15.91 -20.99
N VAL A 138 9.18 -16.33 -19.75
CA VAL A 138 9.24 -15.48 -18.57
C VAL A 138 10.69 -15.07 -18.25
N HIS A 139 11.66 -15.98 -18.41
CA HIS A 139 13.06 -15.65 -18.26
C HIS A 139 13.49 -14.56 -19.26
N ASP A 140 13.12 -14.71 -20.53
CA ASP A 140 13.42 -13.73 -21.57
C ASP A 140 12.75 -12.38 -21.28
N ALA A 141 11.49 -12.39 -20.83
CA ALA A 141 10.77 -11.17 -20.44
C ALA A 141 11.41 -10.46 -19.22
N VAL A 142 11.95 -11.21 -18.27
CA VAL A 142 12.72 -10.66 -17.14
C VAL A 142 14.04 -10.05 -17.64
N PHE A 143 14.75 -10.71 -18.55
CA PHE A 143 15.96 -10.17 -19.14
C PHE A 143 15.69 -8.84 -19.86
N GLU A 144 14.62 -8.79 -20.68
CA GLU A 144 14.18 -7.56 -21.34
C GLU A 144 13.81 -6.47 -20.32
N LEU A 145 13.15 -6.82 -19.22
CA LEU A 145 12.86 -5.87 -18.14
C LEU A 145 14.13 -5.26 -17.54
N PHE A 146 15.16 -6.07 -17.25
CA PHE A 146 16.44 -5.58 -16.74
C PHE A 146 17.13 -4.65 -17.75
N PHE A 147 17.13 -5.03 -19.02
CA PHE A 147 17.69 -4.21 -20.10
C PHE A 147 16.98 -2.85 -20.19
N ASN A 148 15.65 -2.82 -20.13
CA ASN A 148 14.84 -1.60 -20.16
C ASN A 148 14.95 -0.74 -18.89
N LEU A 149 15.56 -1.26 -17.83
CA LEU A 149 15.85 -0.55 -16.59
C LEU A 149 17.32 -0.09 -16.49
N ASP A 150 18.05 -0.09 -17.62
CA ASP A 150 19.45 0.29 -17.70
C ASP A 150 20.36 -0.51 -16.74
N ALA A 151 20.06 -1.81 -16.56
CA ALA A 151 20.88 -2.69 -15.74
C ALA A 151 22.31 -2.79 -16.29
N THR A 152 23.29 -2.84 -15.40
CA THR A 152 24.69 -3.04 -15.79
C THR A 152 24.92 -4.44 -16.34
N GLU A 153 26.01 -4.65 -17.11
CA GLU A 153 26.38 -5.96 -17.65
C GLU A 153 26.48 -7.05 -16.56
N GLU A 154 26.98 -6.69 -15.37
CA GLU A 154 27.01 -7.59 -14.21
C GLU A 154 25.61 -7.94 -13.68
N GLN A 155 24.67 -7.00 -13.72
CA GLN A 155 23.30 -7.21 -13.29
C GLN A 155 22.48 -7.97 -14.33
N LEU A 156 22.79 -7.84 -15.61
CA LEU A 156 22.18 -8.63 -16.69
C LEU A 156 22.60 -10.12 -16.65
N ASN A 157 23.76 -10.42 -16.07
CA ASN A 157 24.23 -11.78 -15.88
C ASN A 157 23.73 -12.37 -14.55
N PHE A 158 22.43 -12.31 -14.31
CA PHE A 158 21.81 -12.82 -13.10
C PHE A 158 21.63 -14.34 -13.12
N PRO A 159 21.84 -15.04 -11.98
CA PRO A 159 21.47 -16.45 -11.84
C PRO A 159 19.94 -16.59 -11.74
N THR A 160 19.41 -17.65 -12.36
CA THR A 160 17.97 -17.96 -12.35
C THR A 160 17.73 -19.29 -11.67
N PHE A 161 16.71 -19.33 -10.80
CA PHE A 161 16.21 -20.54 -10.16
C PHE A 161 14.75 -20.77 -10.53
N TYR A 162 14.39 -22.02 -10.76
CA TYR A 162 13.04 -22.45 -11.14
C TYR A 162 12.45 -23.33 -10.06
N GLY A 163 11.17 -23.18 -9.77
CA GLY A 163 10.58 -24.05 -8.76
C GLY A 163 9.13 -23.75 -8.40
N SER A 164 8.68 -24.40 -7.33
CA SER A 164 7.36 -24.22 -6.74
C SER A 164 7.46 -23.97 -5.25
N GLY A 165 7.16 -22.73 -4.84
CA GLY A 165 7.07 -22.37 -3.43
C GLY A 165 6.01 -23.19 -2.70
N LYS A 166 4.90 -23.53 -3.35
CA LYS A 166 3.86 -24.40 -2.78
C LYS A 166 4.40 -25.79 -2.47
N ASN A 167 5.13 -26.39 -3.39
CA ASN A 167 5.69 -27.73 -3.27
C ASN A 167 7.04 -27.76 -2.51
N GLY A 168 7.66 -26.57 -2.29
CA GLY A 168 8.85 -26.41 -1.43
C GLY A 168 10.17 -26.78 -2.08
N TRP A 169 10.31 -26.66 -3.41
CA TRP A 169 11.54 -26.95 -4.13
C TRP A 169 11.92 -25.84 -5.11
N PHE A 170 13.23 -25.59 -5.26
CA PHE A 170 13.81 -24.69 -6.26
C PHE A 170 15.16 -25.23 -6.74
N ASN A 171 15.42 -25.16 -8.06
CA ASN A 171 16.64 -25.63 -8.69
C ASN A 171 17.15 -24.61 -9.72
N ASP A 172 18.42 -24.69 -10.11
CA ASP A 172 19.03 -23.91 -11.20
C ASP A 172 18.60 -24.35 -12.61
N SER A 173 17.77 -25.37 -12.68
CA SER A 173 17.18 -25.91 -13.91
C SER A 173 15.70 -26.26 -13.68
N LEU A 174 14.97 -26.54 -14.75
CA LEU A 174 13.56 -26.99 -14.67
C LEU A 174 13.38 -28.41 -14.10
N THR A 175 14.47 -29.06 -13.74
CA THR A 175 14.42 -30.39 -13.14
C THR A 175 14.00 -30.27 -11.68
N GLN A 176 12.90 -30.93 -11.31
CA GLN A 176 12.44 -30.95 -9.92
C GLN A 176 13.48 -31.58 -8.98
N CYS A 177 13.74 -30.92 -7.88
CA CYS A 177 14.57 -31.43 -6.77
C CYS A 177 13.71 -31.69 -5.52
N GLU A 178 14.33 -32.21 -4.45
CA GLU A 178 13.60 -32.60 -3.24
C GLU A 178 13.24 -31.43 -2.33
N ASP A 179 14.02 -30.34 -2.37
CA ASP A 179 13.93 -29.26 -1.40
C ASP A 179 14.33 -27.87 -1.96
N ILE A 180 14.41 -26.89 -1.07
CA ILE A 180 14.76 -25.48 -1.38
C ILE A 180 16.29 -25.22 -1.28
N PHE A 181 17.09 -26.17 -0.86
CA PHE A 181 18.50 -25.94 -0.58
C PHE A 181 19.34 -25.51 -1.78
N PRO A 182 19.07 -25.93 -3.04
CA PRO A 182 19.78 -25.37 -4.19
C PRO A 182 19.63 -23.85 -4.33
N LEU A 183 18.45 -23.29 -4.03
CA LEU A 183 18.26 -21.83 -3.98
C LEU A 183 19.06 -21.20 -2.83
N MET A 184 19.07 -21.83 -1.65
CA MET A 184 19.84 -21.35 -0.50
C MET A 184 21.35 -21.35 -0.81
N ASP A 185 21.84 -22.38 -1.48
CA ASP A 185 23.23 -22.45 -1.96
C ASP A 185 23.53 -21.36 -3.00
N GLY A 186 22.57 -21.09 -3.88
CA GLY A 186 22.62 -19.97 -4.82
C GLY A 186 22.74 -18.62 -4.12
N ILE A 187 21.95 -18.38 -3.09
CA ILE A 187 22.04 -17.15 -2.28
C ILE A 187 23.45 -17.01 -1.67
N LEU A 188 23.99 -18.06 -1.09
CA LEU A 188 25.35 -18.02 -0.51
C LEU A 188 26.44 -17.77 -1.56
N LYS A 189 26.25 -18.28 -2.78
CA LYS A 189 27.22 -18.19 -3.88
C LYS A 189 27.21 -16.84 -4.58
N TYR A 190 26.02 -16.28 -4.84
CA TYR A 190 25.86 -15.13 -5.74
C TYR A 190 25.62 -13.80 -5.01
N VAL A 191 25.05 -13.82 -3.80
CA VAL A 191 24.92 -12.60 -2.99
C VAL A 191 26.22 -12.37 -2.23
N PRO A 192 26.86 -11.19 -2.37
CA PRO A 192 28.07 -10.87 -1.62
C PRO A 192 27.77 -10.77 -0.12
N GLY A 193 28.78 -10.99 0.71
CA GLY A 193 28.70 -10.55 2.11
C GLY A 193 28.71 -9.02 2.19
N PRO A 194 28.20 -8.45 3.28
CA PRO A 194 28.25 -7.02 3.50
C PRO A 194 29.71 -6.52 3.54
N ASP A 195 29.92 -5.27 3.08
CA ASP A 195 31.20 -4.61 3.18
C ASP A 195 31.49 -4.26 4.64
N VAL A 196 32.31 -5.06 5.31
CA VAL A 196 32.65 -4.89 6.72
C VAL A 196 33.70 -3.80 6.88
N LYS A 197 33.33 -2.68 7.51
CA LYS A 197 34.20 -1.55 7.76
C LYS A 197 34.58 -1.46 9.23
N GLU A 198 35.87 -1.43 9.51
CA GLU A 198 36.40 -1.16 10.84
C GLU A 198 36.38 0.34 11.14
N GLY A 199 36.33 0.73 12.41
CA GLY A 199 36.39 2.11 12.86
C GLY A 199 35.31 2.49 13.86
N HIS A 200 35.05 3.78 13.97
CA HIS A 200 34.01 4.31 14.86
C HIS A 200 32.61 3.86 14.45
N THR A 201 31.78 3.59 15.43
CA THR A 201 30.40 3.12 15.25
C THR A 201 29.59 4.05 14.35
N GLN A 202 28.96 3.48 13.33
CA GLN A 202 28.05 4.19 12.43
C GLN A 202 26.91 3.27 11.98
N MET A 203 25.68 3.71 12.17
CA MET A 203 24.47 2.99 11.75
C MET A 203 23.40 4.00 11.34
N GLN A 204 22.73 3.79 10.21
CA GLN A 204 21.55 4.57 9.83
C GLN A 204 20.28 3.89 10.33
N ILE A 205 19.37 4.68 10.91
CA ILE A 205 18.04 4.20 11.28
C ILE A 205 17.18 4.15 10.02
N THR A 206 16.85 2.97 9.56
CA THR A 206 16.11 2.73 8.31
C THR A 206 14.66 2.36 8.54
N SER A 207 14.34 1.75 9.69
CA SER A 207 12.98 1.34 10.05
C SER A 207 12.73 1.52 11.53
N LEU A 208 11.46 1.59 11.91
CA LEU A 208 11.01 1.69 13.28
C LEU A 208 10.09 0.53 13.60
N ASP A 209 10.20 0.03 14.81
CA ASP A 209 9.26 -0.91 15.38
C ASP A 209 8.80 -0.40 16.76
N TYR A 210 7.74 -0.96 17.28
CA TYR A 210 7.18 -0.58 18.57
C TYR A 210 6.78 -1.81 19.37
N SER A 211 7.23 -1.85 20.61
CA SER A 211 6.79 -2.82 21.59
C SER A 211 6.11 -2.12 22.75
N SER A 212 4.96 -2.65 23.21
CA SER A 212 4.29 -2.10 24.41
C SER A 212 5.18 -2.13 25.66
N PHE A 213 6.17 -3.00 25.68
CA PHE A 213 7.10 -3.17 26.80
C PHE A 213 8.42 -2.39 26.63
N LEU A 214 8.99 -2.41 25.41
CA LEU A 214 10.29 -1.78 25.10
C LEU A 214 10.18 -0.34 24.57
N GLY A 215 8.97 0.08 24.20
CA GLY A 215 8.75 1.35 23.54
C GLY A 215 9.17 1.34 22.08
N ARG A 216 9.67 2.47 21.58
CA ARG A 216 10.17 2.63 20.20
C ARG A 216 11.51 1.92 20.02
N ILE A 217 11.65 1.23 18.91
CA ILE A 217 12.82 0.42 18.56
C ILE A 217 13.36 0.93 17.22
N ALA A 218 14.63 1.33 17.20
CA ALA A 218 15.32 1.75 15.99
C ALA A 218 15.93 0.53 15.29
N ILE A 219 15.66 0.33 14.01
CA ILE A 219 16.17 -0.78 13.20
C ILE A 219 17.05 -0.22 12.09
N GLY A 220 18.18 -0.89 11.82
CA GLY A 220 19.08 -0.54 10.72
C GLY A 220 20.21 -1.54 10.57
N LYS A 221 21.06 -1.29 9.56
CA LYS A 221 22.31 -2.01 9.30
C LYS A 221 23.46 -1.24 9.94
N VAL A 222 24.35 -1.95 10.61
CA VAL A 222 25.59 -1.36 11.11
C VAL A 222 26.54 -1.18 9.93
N GLU A 223 26.78 0.07 9.53
CA GLU A 223 27.60 0.38 8.34
C GLU A 223 29.10 0.33 8.64
N ARG A 224 29.49 0.69 9.88
CA ARG A 224 30.90 0.71 10.30
C ARG A 224 31.03 0.43 11.79
N GLY A 225 32.09 -0.24 12.15
CA GLY A 225 32.48 -0.51 13.53
C GLY A 225 31.57 -1.50 14.24
N THR A 226 31.36 -1.29 15.54
CA THR A 226 30.59 -2.18 16.41
C THR A 226 29.71 -1.37 17.34
N ILE A 227 28.43 -1.74 17.45
CA ILE A 227 27.50 -1.18 18.45
C ILE A 227 27.47 -2.13 19.65
N LYS A 228 27.52 -1.58 20.87
CA LYS A 228 27.50 -2.33 22.14
C LYS A 228 26.34 -1.92 23.04
N GLU A 229 25.80 -2.88 23.79
CA GLU A 229 24.87 -2.60 24.87
C GLU A 229 25.53 -1.67 25.91
N GLY A 230 24.84 -0.62 26.36
CA GLY A 230 25.36 0.35 27.29
C GLY A 230 26.27 1.42 26.70
N GLN A 231 26.55 1.40 25.39
CA GLN A 231 27.39 2.37 24.69
C GLN A 231 26.74 3.76 24.66
N ASN A 232 27.55 4.79 24.94
CA ASN A 232 27.13 6.17 24.67
C ASN A 232 27.30 6.46 23.18
N ILE A 233 26.28 7.05 22.60
CA ILE A 233 26.22 7.39 21.17
C ILE A 233 25.71 8.82 20.97
N VAL A 234 25.86 9.35 19.78
CA VAL A 234 25.24 10.59 19.36
C VAL A 234 24.34 10.30 18.15
N LEU A 235 23.10 10.76 18.23
CA LEU A 235 22.22 10.81 17.07
C LEU A 235 22.54 12.07 16.28
N VAL A 236 22.91 11.89 15.02
CA VAL A 236 23.05 12.97 14.05
C VAL A 236 21.76 13.01 13.26
N LYS A 237 20.98 14.08 13.47
CA LYS A 237 19.68 14.28 12.84
C LYS A 237 19.82 14.72 11.39
N ALA A 238 18.75 14.56 10.60
CA ALA A 238 18.69 15.00 9.21
C ALA A 238 18.91 16.53 9.05
N ASP A 239 18.54 17.32 10.05
CA ASP A 239 18.79 18.78 10.11
C ASP A 239 20.20 19.16 10.61
N GLY A 240 21.06 18.17 10.86
CA GLY A 240 22.40 18.34 11.39
C GLY A 240 22.47 18.55 12.91
N SER A 241 21.34 18.58 13.61
CA SER A 241 21.35 18.69 15.08
C SER A 241 21.87 17.40 15.72
N LEU A 242 22.48 17.54 16.89
CA LEU A 242 23.15 16.45 17.60
C LEU A 242 22.44 16.15 18.92
N LYS A 243 22.15 14.89 19.17
CA LYS A 243 21.52 14.45 20.41
C LYS A 243 22.28 13.31 21.06
N LYS A 244 22.77 13.51 22.27
CA LYS A 244 23.44 12.46 23.05
C LYS A 244 22.41 11.42 23.49
N ASN A 245 22.73 10.18 23.29
CA ASN A 245 21.89 9.03 23.64
C ASN A 245 22.75 7.88 24.19
N LYS A 246 22.08 6.85 24.68
CA LYS A 246 22.73 5.62 25.18
C LYS A 246 21.95 4.40 24.70
N VAL A 247 22.64 3.41 24.16
CA VAL A 247 22.06 2.11 23.82
C VAL A 247 21.70 1.39 25.11
N LYS A 248 20.41 1.23 25.43
CA LYS A 248 19.99 0.51 26.63
C LYS A 248 20.02 -1.00 26.40
N GLU A 249 19.43 -1.43 25.29
CA GLU A 249 19.41 -2.84 24.90
C GLU A 249 19.66 -2.97 23.39
N LEU A 250 20.24 -4.07 23.01
CA LEU A 250 20.62 -4.38 21.63
C LEU A 250 20.11 -5.76 21.24
N TYR A 251 19.53 -5.86 20.07
CA TYR A 251 18.96 -7.12 19.55
C TYR A 251 19.41 -7.37 18.11
N VAL A 252 19.55 -8.64 17.75
CA VAL A 252 19.65 -9.13 16.37
C VAL A 252 18.42 -9.93 16.01
N PHE A 253 18.14 -10.06 14.72
CA PHE A 253 17.04 -10.89 14.23
C PHE A 253 17.43 -12.37 14.31
N GLU A 254 16.51 -13.21 14.74
CA GLU A 254 16.63 -14.67 14.81
C GLU A 254 15.26 -15.31 14.56
N GLY A 255 15.13 -16.05 13.45
CA GLY A 255 13.82 -16.44 12.96
C GLY A 255 12.96 -15.22 12.65
N MET A 256 11.72 -15.24 13.13
CA MET A 256 10.78 -14.10 13.09
C MET A 256 10.89 -13.19 14.32
N GLY A 257 11.74 -13.54 15.28
CA GLY A 257 11.90 -12.82 16.53
C GLY A 257 13.17 -12.00 16.60
N LYS A 258 13.43 -11.51 17.82
CA LYS A 258 14.63 -10.74 18.15
C LYS A 258 15.32 -11.40 19.35
N ARG A 259 16.65 -11.58 19.26
CA ARG A 259 17.48 -12.11 20.34
C ARG A 259 18.36 -10.99 20.89
N LYS A 260 18.35 -10.82 22.20
CA LYS A 260 19.21 -9.86 22.89
C LYS A 260 20.67 -10.26 22.76
N VAL A 261 21.54 -9.29 22.46
CA VAL A 261 22.99 -9.47 22.32
C VAL A 261 23.74 -8.33 22.99
N THR A 262 25.00 -8.54 23.30
CA THR A 262 25.87 -7.52 23.93
C THR A 262 26.54 -6.62 22.90
N GLU A 263 26.76 -7.12 21.68
CA GLU A 263 27.38 -6.36 20.60
C GLU A 263 26.91 -6.83 19.21
N VAL A 264 26.94 -5.91 18.24
CA VAL A 264 26.67 -6.17 16.81
C VAL A 264 27.74 -5.49 15.98
N VAL A 265 28.32 -6.23 15.04
CA VAL A 265 29.39 -5.77 14.17
C VAL A 265 28.86 -5.21 12.85
N SER A 266 29.71 -4.43 12.15
CA SER A 266 29.43 -3.94 10.79
C SER A 266 28.93 -5.04 9.87
N GLY A 267 27.92 -4.71 9.07
CA GLY A 267 27.27 -5.60 8.11
C GLY A 267 26.01 -6.31 8.62
N ASP A 268 25.79 -6.41 9.93
CA ASP A 268 24.59 -7.07 10.46
C ASP A 268 23.44 -6.09 10.70
N LEU A 269 22.22 -6.62 10.67
CA LEU A 269 21.01 -5.91 11.02
C LEU A 269 20.77 -5.96 12.52
N CYS A 270 20.47 -4.83 13.12
CA CYS A 270 20.17 -4.80 14.54
C CYS A 270 18.98 -3.90 14.89
N ALA A 271 18.44 -4.14 16.07
CA ALA A 271 17.39 -3.36 16.69
C ALA A 271 17.91 -2.75 17.99
N VAL A 272 17.90 -1.43 18.08
CA VAL A 272 18.43 -0.64 19.20
C VAL A 272 17.27 -0.08 20.00
N VAL A 273 17.29 -0.28 21.31
CA VAL A 273 16.27 0.13 22.27
C VAL A 273 16.81 1.17 23.23
N GLY A 274 15.94 2.08 23.66
CA GLY A 274 16.21 3.08 24.68
C GLY A 274 16.81 4.36 24.16
N LEU A 275 16.67 4.62 22.87
CA LEU A 275 16.97 5.92 22.28
C LEU A 275 15.80 6.87 22.49
N ASP A 276 16.10 8.13 22.79
CA ASP A 276 15.12 9.20 22.91
C ASP A 276 15.12 10.08 21.66
N ASP A 277 13.91 10.44 21.19
CA ASP A 277 13.68 11.40 20.10
C ASP A 277 14.53 11.11 18.85
N PHE A 278 14.33 9.95 18.28
CA PHE A 278 14.95 9.54 17.03
C PHE A 278 13.93 9.39 15.92
N SER A 279 14.40 9.55 14.69
CA SER A 279 13.59 9.42 13.49
C SER A 279 14.28 8.52 12.48
N ILE A 280 13.52 8.04 11.50
CA ILE A 280 14.11 7.33 10.37
C ILE A 280 14.99 8.31 9.58
N GLY A 281 16.17 7.84 9.13
CA GLY A 281 17.16 8.66 8.45
C GLY A 281 18.23 9.23 9.39
N ASP A 282 17.98 9.28 10.70
CA ASP A 282 19.00 9.69 11.67
C ASP A 282 20.18 8.70 11.67
N THR A 283 21.38 9.21 11.91
CA THR A 283 22.58 8.38 12.04
C THR A 283 22.96 8.22 13.52
N ILE A 284 23.10 6.97 13.95
CA ILE A 284 23.76 6.62 15.20
C ILE A 284 25.26 6.70 14.95
N ALA A 285 25.97 7.61 15.63
CA ALA A 285 27.39 7.84 15.49
C ALA A 285 28.12 7.72 16.83
N ASP A 286 29.41 7.44 16.73
CA ASP A 286 30.33 7.49 17.88
C ASP A 286 30.50 8.95 18.34
N PRO A 287 30.51 9.25 19.64
CA PRO A 287 30.77 10.60 20.15
C PRO A 287 32.09 11.23 19.68
N GLU A 288 33.08 10.41 19.34
CA GLU A 288 34.39 10.86 18.86
C GLU A 288 34.42 11.09 17.35
N ASN A 289 33.43 10.55 16.59
CA ASN A 289 33.30 10.72 15.15
C ASN A 289 31.84 10.93 14.74
N LEU A 290 31.43 12.18 14.60
CA LEU A 290 30.06 12.62 14.32
C LEU A 290 29.77 12.65 12.80
N GLU A 291 30.19 11.64 12.08
CA GLU A 291 29.96 11.53 10.64
C GLU A 291 28.54 11.03 10.36
N ALA A 292 27.70 11.88 9.73
CA ALA A 292 26.38 11.53 9.28
C ALA A 292 26.43 10.69 7.98
N LEU A 293 25.56 9.68 7.89
CA LEU A 293 25.27 9.02 6.62
C LEU A 293 24.37 9.89 5.75
N PRO A 294 24.40 9.72 4.41
CA PRO A 294 23.52 10.47 3.52
C PRO A 294 22.05 10.32 3.93
N VAL A 295 21.37 11.46 4.01
CA VAL A 295 19.95 11.49 4.39
C VAL A 295 19.14 10.58 3.46
N ILE A 296 18.27 9.77 4.04
CA ILE A 296 17.32 8.99 3.26
C ILE A 296 16.25 9.95 2.74
N SER A 297 16.29 10.26 1.46
CA SER A 297 15.21 11.01 0.83
C SER A 297 13.97 10.10 0.74
N VAL A 298 12.92 10.49 1.42
CA VAL A 298 11.61 9.88 1.25
C VAL A 298 10.83 10.80 0.33
N ASP A 299 10.27 10.27 -0.77
CA ASP A 299 9.43 11.09 -1.64
C ASP A 299 8.31 11.74 -0.81
N GLU A 300 8.04 12.99 -1.10
CA GLU A 300 7.01 13.74 -0.42
C GLU A 300 5.61 13.17 -0.69
N PRO A 301 4.65 13.37 0.24
CA PRO A 301 3.25 13.07 -0.02
C PRO A 301 2.76 13.76 -1.28
N THR A 302 1.91 13.09 -2.05
CA THR A 302 1.29 13.64 -3.27
C THR A 302 -0.21 13.93 -3.10
N MET A 303 -0.82 13.36 -2.05
CA MET A 303 -2.24 13.47 -1.76
C MET A 303 -2.50 13.90 -0.33
N SER A 304 -3.68 14.48 -0.11
CA SER A 304 -4.20 14.76 1.23
C SER A 304 -5.68 14.41 1.31
N MET A 305 -6.12 14.07 2.52
CA MET A 305 -7.54 13.87 2.85
C MET A 305 -7.85 14.51 4.20
N THR A 306 -9.07 15.03 4.33
CA THR A 306 -9.55 15.56 5.61
C THR A 306 -10.11 14.43 6.46
N PHE A 307 -9.60 14.25 7.67
CA PHE A 307 -10.12 13.36 8.69
C PHE A 307 -10.80 14.20 9.76
N SER A 308 -12.03 13.90 10.09
CA SER A 308 -12.81 14.65 11.09
C SER A 308 -13.63 13.73 11.98
N ILE A 309 -14.13 14.26 13.07
CA ILE A 309 -15.12 13.55 13.89
C ILE A 309 -16.34 13.22 13.04
N ASN A 310 -16.99 12.10 13.34
CA ASN A 310 -18.28 11.79 12.75
C ASN A 310 -19.36 12.73 13.35
N ASN A 311 -20.06 13.46 12.51
CA ASN A 311 -21.17 14.34 12.89
C ASN A 311 -22.52 13.86 12.32
N SER A 312 -22.61 12.57 11.94
CA SER A 312 -23.83 11.97 11.45
C SER A 312 -24.83 11.71 12.60
N PRO A 313 -26.12 11.48 12.30
CA PRO A 313 -27.10 11.03 13.29
C PRO A 313 -26.78 9.70 13.96
N PHE A 314 -25.81 8.94 13.44
CA PHE A 314 -25.34 7.67 14.00
C PHE A 314 -24.06 7.80 14.83
N PHE A 315 -23.61 9.02 15.07
CA PHE A 315 -22.43 9.30 15.90
C PHE A 315 -22.46 8.53 17.23
N GLY A 316 -21.36 7.83 17.54
CA GLY A 316 -21.15 7.10 18.79
C GLY A 316 -21.98 5.81 18.95
N LYS A 317 -22.75 5.38 17.93
CA LYS A 317 -23.50 4.12 18.01
C LYS A 317 -22.58 2.89 17.91
N GLU A 318 -21.48 2.99 17.19
CA GLU A 318 -20.65 1.82 16.85
C GLU A 318 -19.19 1.98 17.32
N GLY A 319 -18.65 3.20 17.33
CA GLY A 319 -17.27 3.46 17.69
C GLY A 319 -17.00 3.61 19.19
N LYS A 320 -15.81 3.20 19.63
CA LYS A 320 -15.31 3.44 20.99
C LYS A 320 -14.56 4.77 21.10
N PHE A 321 -13.83 5.12 20.05
CA PHE A 321 -12.98 6.32 19.99
C PHE A 321 -13.57 7.30 18.97
N VAL A 322 -14.34 8.27 19.46
CA VAL A 322 -15.18 9.14 18.64
C VAL A 322 -14.82 10.63 18.75
N THR A 323 -13.91 11.00 19.66
CA THR A 323 -13.55 12.41 19.89
C THR A 323 -12.36 12.85 19.04
N SER A 324 -12.27 14.17 18.76
CA SER A 324 -11.13 14.75 18.05
C SER A 324 -9.79 14.45 18.72
N ARG A 325 -9.76 14.44 20.07
CA ARG A 325 -8.55 14.07 20.82
C ARG A 325 -8.11 12.62 20.53
N HIS A 326 -9.03 11.66 20.53
CA HIS A 326 -8.69 10.27 20.20
C HIS A 326 -8.10 10.13 18.80
N ILE A 327 -8.74 10.80 17.82
CA ILE A 327 -8.27 10.78 16.42
C ILE A 327 -6.90 11.43 16.32
N ARG A 328 -6.71 12.62 16.93
CA ARG A 328 -5.43 13.32 16.97
C ARG A 328 -4.31 12.46 17.54
N ASP A 329 -4.52 11.93 18.75
CA ASP A 329 -3.49 11.13 19.44
C ASP A 329 -3.11 9.88 18.62
N ARG A 330 -4.09 9.27 17.92
CA ARG A 330 -3.84 8.13 17.03
C ARG A 330 -3.06 8.52 15.79
N LEU A 331 -3.44 9.62 15.14
CA LEU A 331 -2.74 10.14 13.96
C LEU A 331 -1.29 10.53 14.28
N MET A 332 -1.07 11.19 15.42
CA MET A 332 0.29 11.54 15.86
C MET A 332 1.16 10.31 16.13
N LYS A 333 0.60 9.24 16.71
CA LYS A 333 1.32 7.96 16.84
C LYS A 333 1.66 7.33 15.50
N GLU A 334 0.82 7.52 14.49
CA GLU A 334 1.12 7.00 13.16
C GLU A 334 2.25 7.76 12.49
N THR A 335 2.31 9.09 12.61
CA THR A 335 3.42 9.89 12.07
C THR A 335 4.77 9.54 12.68
N GLU A 336 4.78 9.03 13.92
CA GLU A 336 6.01 8.55 14.56
C GLU A 336 6.57 7.28 13.90
N LYS A 337 5.70 6.47 13.26
CA LYS A 337 6.07 5.19 12.63
C LYS A 337 6.23 5.31 11.11
N ASN A 338 5.51 6.23 10.50
CA ASN A 338 5.41 6.37 9.06
C ASN A 338 5.82 7.78 8.61
N LEU A 339 7.03 7.90 8.08
CA LEU A 339 7.57 9.19 7.58
C LEU A 339 6.87 9.69 6.31
N ALA A 340 6.22 8.81 5.56
CA ALA A 340 5.47 9.20 4.37
C ALA A 340 4.10 9.81 4.72
N LEU A 341 3.74 9.83 6.01
CA LEU A 341 2.52 10.41 6.53
C LEU A 341 2.84 11.75 7.21
N ARG A 342 2.10 12.79 6.87
CA ARG A 342 2.12 14.08 7.56
C ARG A 342 0.70 14.43 8.00
N VAL A 343 0.57 15.03 9.16
CA VAL A 343 -0.72 15.46 9.73
C VAL A 343 -0.62 16.92 10.11
N GLU A 344 -1.58 17.71 9.66
CA GLU A 344 -1.72 19.12 10.02
C GLU A 344 -3.10 19.36 10.65
N GLU A 345 -3.14 20.22 11.64
CA GLU A 345 -4.40 20.69 12.19
C GLU A 345 -5.03 21.70 11.23
N THR A 346 -6.34 21.65 11.06
CA THR A 346 -7.09 22.61 10.26
C THR A 346 -7.59 23.76 11.15
N ASP A 347 -8.24 24.76 10.56
CA ASP A 347 -8.91 25.84 11.31
C ASP A 347 -10.01 25.33 12.25
N SER A 348 -10.50 24.11 12.02
CA SER A 348 -11.45 23.42 12.89
C SER A 348 -10.71 22.47 13.85
N ALA A 349 -10.96 22.59 15.14
CA ALA A 349 -10.40 21.71 16.15
C ALA A 349 -10.84 20.23 16.01
N ASP A 350 -11.87 19.96 15.19
CA ASP A 350 -12.47 18.65 14.98
C ASP A 350 -12.04 17.99 13.67
N SER A 351 -11.10 18.59 12.94
CA SER A 351 -10.64 18.08 11.66
C SER A 351 -9.12 18.20 11.50
N PHE A 352 -8.54 17.24 10.78
CA PHE A 352 -7.11 17.09 10.51
C PHE A 352 -6.91 16.89 9.03
N LEU A 353 -5.91 17.55 8.46
CA LEU A 353 -5.47 17.30 7.11
C LEU A 353 -4.36 16.26 7.15
N VAL A 354 -4.62 15.09 6.55
CA VAL A 354 -3.72 13.93 6.54
C VAL A 354 -3.15 13.78 5.15
N PHE A 355 -1.83 13.83 5.04
CA PHE A 355 -1.09 13.73 3.79
C PHE A 355 -0.49 12.34 3.65
N GLY A 356 -0.59 11.78 2.45
CA GLY A 356 -0.06 10.46 2.12
C GLY A 356 0.38 10.36 0.66
N ARG A 357 0.96 9.23 0.28
CA ARG A 357 1.46 9.02 -1.08
C ARG A 357 0.38 8.66 -2.08
N GLY A 358 -0.68 7.99 -1.62
CA GLY A 358 -1.76 7.52 -2.49
C GLY A 358 -2.99 7.12 -1.70
N ILE A 359 -4.04 6.74 -2.43
CA ILE A 359 -5.33 6.36 -1.84
C ILE A 359 -5.20 5.08 -1.01
N LEU A 360 -4.42 4.09 -1.49
CA LEU A 360 -4.21 2.85 -0.76
C LEU A 360 -3.49 3.09 0.58
N HIS A 361 -2.48 3.97 0.59
CA HIS A 361 -1.76 4.32 1.82
C HIS A 361 -2.70 4.94 2.87
N LEU A 362 -3.53 5.92 2.47
CA LEU A 362 -4.51 6.53 3.36
C LEU A 362 -5.66 5.57 3.71
N GLY A 363 -6.09 4.71 2.78
CA GLY A 363 -7.10 3.69 2.99
C GLY A 363 -6.69 2.65 4.04
N VAL A 364 -5.45 2.20 4.01
CA VAL A 364 -4.87 1.30 5.04
C VAL A 364 -4.91 1.94 6.42
N LEU A 365 -4.55 3.22 6.53
CA LEU A 365 -4.63 3.95 7.79
C LEU A 365 -6.06 4.01 8.33
N VAL A 366 -7.02 4.39 7.49
CA VAL A 366 -8.43 4.48 7.87
C VAL A 366 -8.98 3.10 8.27
N GLU A 367 -8.67 2.05 7.52
CA GLU A 367 -9.12 0.69 7.81
C GLU A 367 -8.51 0.16 9.12
N THR A 368 -7.24 0.47 9.38
CA THR A 368 -6.58 0.14 10.65
C THR A 368 -7.28 0.84 11.82
N MET A 369 -7.55 2.14 11.70
CA MET A 369 -8.27 2.89 12.72
C MET A 369 -9.69 2.33 12.93
N ARG A 370 -10.39 1.96 11.86
CA ARG A 370 -11.71 1.32 11.92
C ARG A 370 -11.68 0.04 12.77
N ARG A 371 -10.71 -0.84 12.55
CA ARG A 371 -10.54 -2.10 13.30
C ARG A 371 -10.13 -1.89 14.75
N GLU A 372 -9.38 -0.84 15.03
CA GLU A 372 -9.05 -0.41 16.40
C GLU A 372 -10.25 0.15 17.16
N GLY A 373 -11.39 0.38 16.49
CA GLY A 373 -12.63 0.85 17.11
C GLY A 373 -12.86 2.37 17.02
N TYR A 374 -12.15 3.05 16.12
CA TYR A 374 -12.38 4.46 15.84
C TYR A 374 -13.60 4.66 14.94
N GLU A 375 -14.26 5.80 15.15
CA GLU A 375 -15.33 6.31 14.30
C GLU A 375 -14.94 7.70 13.82
N LEU A 376 -14.93 7.89 12.51
CA LEU A 376 -14.47 9.14 11.89
C LEU A 376 -15.17 9.38 10.55
N THR A 377 -15.06 10.60 10.06
CA THR A 377 -15.46 10.98 8.72
C THR A 377 -14.22 11.29 7.89
N VAL A 378 -14.19 10.80 6.66
CA VAL A 378 -13.10 11.00 5.70
C VAL A 378 -13.62 11.77 4.50
N GLY A 379 -12.95 12.86 4.16
CA GLY A 379 -13.29 13.69 3.01
C GLY A 379 -12.73 13.16 1.70
N ASN A 380 -13.03 13.86 0.61
CA ASN A 380 -12.55 13.53 -0.72
C ASN A 380 -11.01 13.67 -0.83
N PRO A 381 -10.31 12.72 -1.48
CA PRO A 381 -8.87 12.81 -1.72
C PRO A 381 -8.54 13.98 -2.65
N GLN A 382 -7.53 14.75 -2.28
CA GLN A 382 -7.05 15.89 -3.03
C GLN A 382 -5.56 15.77 -3.31
N VAL A 383 -5.12 16.08 -4.52
CA VAL A 383 -3.70 16.14 -4.86
C VAL A 383 -3.09 17.44 -4.37
N LEU A 384 -1.83 17.38 -3.98
CA LEU A 384 -1.07 18.53 -3.51
C LEU A 384 -0.58 19.37 -4.69
N VAL A 385 -1.11 20.59 -4.78
CA VAL A 385 -0.66 21.57 -5.77
C VAL A 385 0.41 22.44 -5.13
N LYS A 386 1.55 22.60 -5.81
CA LYS A 386 2.66 23.47 -5.39
C LYS A 386 2.74 24.69 -6.29
N ASP A 387 3.10 25.84 -5.72
CA ASP A 387 3.49 27.01 -6.50
C ASP A 387 5.01 26.93 -6.75
N ILE A 388 5.39 26.77 -8.00
CA ILE A 388 6.79 26.75 -8.43
C ILE A 388 6.97 27.87 -9.46
N ASP A 389 7.82 28.82 -9.16
CA ASP A 389 8.10 30.00 -9.99
C ASP A 389 6.82 30.81 -10.35
N GLY A 390 5.88 30.95 -9.41
CA GLY A 390 4.63 31.67 -9.60
C GLY A 390 3.61 30.95 -10.47
N LYS A 391 3.80 29.66 -10.75
CA LYS A 391 2.87 28.82 -11.50
C LYS A 391 2.39 27.66 -10.65
N LYS A 392 1.09 27.37 -10.75
CA LYS A 392 0.52 26.17 -10.12
C LYS A 392 1.06 24.92 -10.82
N ASN A 393 1.67 24.02 -10.04
CA ASN A 393 2.17 22.72 -10.48
C ASN A 393 1.45 21.62 -9.70
N GLU A 394 1.17 20.53 -10.39
CA GLU A 394 0.54 19.35 -9.83
C GLU A 394 1.44 18.12 -10.01
N PRO A 395 1.32 17.09 -9.15
CA PRO A 395 2.12 15.88 -9.30
C PRO A 395 1.67 15.09 -10.52
N PHE A 396 2.64 14.59 -11.27
CA PHE A 396 2.47 13.69 -12.41
C PHE A 396 3.04 12.32 -12.09
N GLU A 397 2.43 11.31 -12.68
CA GLU A 397 2.82 9.91 -12.50
C GLU A 397 2.99 9.23 -13.85
N ILE A 398 3.94 8.32 -13.93
CA ILE A 398 4.03 7.38 -15.03
C ILE A 398 3.05 6.25 -14.76
N LEU A 399 2.02 6.18 -15.58
CA LEU A 399 1.03 5.11 -15.59
C LEU A 399 1.46 4.07 -16.63
N VAL A 400 1.60 2.83 -16.19
CA VAL A 400 1.87 1.67 -17.04
C VAL A 400 0.63 0.80 -17.10
N VAL A 401 0.20 0.42 -18.30
CA VAL A 401 -0.95 -0.44 -18.50
C VAL A 401 -0.61 -1.55 -19.49
N ASP A 402 -0.78 -2.79 -19.05
CA ASP A 402 -0.74 -3.98 -19.90
C ASP A 402 -2.16 -4.45 -20.15
N VAL A 403 -2.54 -4.56 -21.42
CA VAL A 403 -3.93 -4.85 -21.83
C VAL A 403 -3.98 -5.61 -23.14
N PRO A 404 -4.96 -6.52 -23.37
CA PRO A 404 -5.15 -7.12 -24.68
C PRO A 404 -5.34 -6.07 -25.78
N ALA A 405 -4.78 -6.34 -26.97
CA ALA A 405 -4.76 -5.40 -28.09
C ALA A 405 -6.15 -4.85 -28.46
N ASP A 406 -7.20 -5.65 -28.30
CA ASP A 406 -8.59 -5.28 -28.60
C ASP A 406 -9.14 -4.16 -27.70
N TYR A 407 -8.57 -3.98 -26.51
CA TYR A 407 -8.98 -2.95 -25.56
C TYR A 407 -8.07 -1.73 -25.53
N SER A 408 -6.92 -1.74 -26.23
CA SER A 408 -5.93 -0.66 -26.17
C SER A 408 -6.51 0.72 -26.51
N GLY A 409 -7.36 0.79 -27.53
CA GLY A 409 -8.04 2.04 -27.92
C GLY A 409 -8.91 2.61 -26.80
N LYS A 410 -9.67 1.77 -26.08
CA LYS A 410 -10.50 2.21 -24.95
C LYS A 410 -9.66 2.74 -23.80
N VAL A 411 -8.51 2.10 -23.53
CA VAL A 411 -7.57 2.55 -22.49
C VAL A 411 -6.98 3.90 -22.85
N ILE A 412 -6.54 4.09 -24.09
CA ILE A 412 -5.97 5.35 -24.59
C ILE A 412 -6.99 6.47 -24.47
N ASP A 413 -8.23 6.25 -24.91
CA ASP A 413 -9.31 7.23 -24.82
C ASP A 413 -9.59 7.62 -23.36
N LEU A 414 -9.68 6.63 -22.46
CA LEU A 414 -9.95 6.85 -21.05
C LEU A 414 -8.84 7.68 -20.38
N VAL A 415 -7.58 7.33 -20.61
CA VAL A 415 -6.43 8.03 -20.05
C VAL A 415 -6.31 9.46 -20.61
N THR A 416 -6.58 9.64 -21.92
CA THR A 416 -6.57 10.96 -22.55
C THR A 416 -7.65 11.88 -21.99
N GLN A 417 -8.85 11.37 -21.70
CA GLN A 417 -9.92 12.13 -21.01
C GLN A 417 -9.46 12.60 -19.62
N LYS A 418 -8.60 11.83 -18.95
CA LYS A 418 -7.99 12.17 -17.67
C LYS A 418 -6.72 13.04 -17.81
N LYS A 419 -6.45 13.60 -19.02
CA LYS A 419 -5.29 14.46 -19.33
C LYS A 419 -3.95 13.72 -19.30
N GLY A 420 -3.94 12.39 -19.43
CA GLY A 420 -2.71 11.61 -19.63
C GLY A 420 -2.21 11.74 -21.08
N GLU A 421 -0.90 11.77 -21.22
CA GLU A 421 -0.17 11.79 -22.49
C GLU A 421 0.55 10.47 -22.69
N MET A 422 0.36 9.84 -23.84
CA MET A 422 1.00 8.56 -24.14
C MET A 422 2.48 8.78 -24.43
N LEU A 423 3.33 8.01 -23.75
CA LEU A 423 4.78 8.01 -23.93
C LEU A 423 5.24 6.84 -24.80
N ILE A 424 4.76 5.64 -24.50
CA ILE A 424 5.18 4.38 -25.12
C ILE A 424 3.95 3.54 -25.46
N MET A 425 4.01 2.88 -26.62
CA MET A 425 3.07 1.84 -27.04
C MET A 425 3.86 0.72 -27.71
N GLU A 426 3.89 -0.44 -27.09
CA GLU A 426 4.60 -1.63 -27.58
C GLU A 426 3.68 -2.84 -27.64
N SER A 427 3.82 -3.63 -28.72
CA SER A 427 3.07 -4.88 -28.85
C SER A 427 3.89 -6.04 -28.31
N LYS A 428 3.35 -6.76 -27.32
CA LYS A 428 3.94 -7.97 -26.74
C LYS A 428 3.03 -9.17 -26.99
N GLY A 429 3.16 -9.76 -28.16
CA GLY A 429 2.26 -10.84 -28.61
C GLY A 429 0.81 -10.39 -28.71
N THR A 430 -0.10 -10.94 -27.90
CA THR A 430 -1.52 -10.56 -27.84
C THR A 430 -1.80 -9.36 -26.92
N MET A 431 -0.82 -8.94 -26.14
CA MET A 431 -0.92 -7.82 -25.19
C MET A 431 -0.30 -6.55 -25.78
N GLN A 432 -0.81 -5.41 -25.36
CA GLN A 432 -0.25 -4.08 -25.60
C GLN A 432 0.29 -3.54 -24.29
N HIS A 433 1.54 -3.10 -24.31
CA HIS A 433 2.16 -2.35 -23.24
C HIS A 433 2.06 -0.86 -23.53
N LEU A 434 1.45 -0.10 -22.62
CA LEU A 434 1.17 1.32 -22.78
C LEU A 434 1.77 2.08 -21.57
N GLU A 435 2.57 3.11 -21.83
CA GLU A 435 3.03 4.02 -20.79
C GLU A 435 2.48 5.43 -21.02
N PHE A 436 2.03 6.07 -19.97
CA PHE A 436 1.47 7.43 -20.00
C PHE A 436 2.08 8.29 -18.90
N ASP A 437 2.21 9.59 -19.19
CA ASP A 437 2.47 10.62 -18.20
C ASP A 437 1.13 11.29 -17.85
N ILE A 438 0.63 11.09 -16.62
CA ILE A 438 -0.71 11.47 -16.22
C ILE A 438 -0.68 12.28 -14.91
N PRO A 439 -1.50 13.35 -14.77
CA PRO A 439 -1.69 14.00 -13.48
C PRO A 439 -2.22 13.04 -12.41
N SER A 440 -1.65 13.02 -11.20
CA SER A 440 -2.07 12.10 -10.11
C SER A 440 -3.57 12.15 -9.83
N ARG A 441 -4.22 13.33 -9.97
CA ARG A 441 -5.69 13.45 -9.84
C ARG A 441 -6.45 12.72 -10.95
N GLY A 442 -5.84 12.44 -12.10
CA GLY A 442 -6.42 11.65 -13.18
C GLY A 442 -6.51 10.18 -12.86
N LEU A 443 -5.68 9.70 -11.95
CA LEU A 443 -5.68 8.30 -11.49
C LEU A 443 -6.84 7.99 -10.54
N ILE A 444 -7.41 9.01 -9.89
CA ILE A 444 -8.54 8.81 -8.97
C ILE A 444 -9.74 8.23 -9.74
N GLY A 445 -10.16 7.02 -9.36
CA GLY A 445 -11.24 6.27 -9.99
C GLY A 445 -10.91 5.68 -11.37
N LEU A 446 -9.68 5.86 -11.87
CA LEU A 446 -9.27 5.34 -13.19
C LEU A 446 -9.23 3.81 -13.21
N ARG A 447 -8.76 3.18 -12.14
CA ARG A 447 -8.64 1.71 -12.05
C ARG A 447 -9.99 1.02 -12.24
N SER A 448 -11.01 1.44 -11.50
CA SER A 448 -12.36 0.87 -11.58
C SER A 448 -12.97 1.06 -12.97
N GLN A 449 -12.77 2.23 -13.58
CA GLN A 449 -13.24 2.52 -14.94
C GLN A 449 -12.52 1.65 -15.97
N MET A 450 -11.20 1.51 -15.83
CA MET A 450 -10.37 0.70 -16.74
C MET A 450 -10.76 -0.78 -16.69
N LEU A 451 -10.86 -1.37 -15.50
CA LEU A 451 -11.29 -2.76 -15.32
C LEU A 451 -12.69 -3.01 -15.93
N THR A 452 -13.62 -2.06 -15.75
CA THR A 452 -14.97 -2.17 -16.34
C THR A 452 -14.91 -2.15 -17.87
N GLN A 453 -14.10 -1.29 -18.48
CA GLN A 453 -14.01 -1.17 -19.94
C GLN A 453 -13.22 -2.29 -20.62
N THR A 454 -12.35 -2.94 -19.86
CA THR A 454 -11.49 -4.03 -20.35
C THR A 454 -11.92 -5.41 -19.87
N ALA A 455 -13.15 -5.55 -19.33
CA ALA A 455 -13.68 -6.80 -18.77
C ALA A 455 -12.79 -7.44 -17.68
N GLY A 456 -12.03 -6.60 -16.95
CA GLY A 456 -11.11 -7.04 -15.90
C GLY A 456 -9.71 -7.43 -16.38
N GLU A 457 -9.43 -7.37 -17.68
CA GLU A 457 -8.18 -7.88 -18.24
C GLU A 457 -6.99 -6.90 -18.19
N ALA A 458 -7.24 -5.59 -17.93
CA ALA A 458 -6.16 -4.63 -17.82
C ALA A 458 -5.42 -4.74 -16.49
N VAL A 459 -4.11 -4.76 -16.58
CA VAL A 459 -3.20 -4.63 -15.42
C VAL A 459 -2.58 -3.25 -15.45
N MET A 460 -2.71 -2.50 -14.36
CA MET A 460 -2.14 -1.17 -14.27
C MET A 460 -1.28 -0.98 -13.03
N ALA A 461 -0.22 -0.19 -13.20
CA ALA A 461 0.60 0.32 -12.12
C ALA A 461 0.98 1.76 -12.42
N HIS A 462 1.26 2.52 -11.39
CA HIS A 462 1.68 3.91 -11.52
C HIS A 462 2.77 4.25 -10.52
N ARG A 463 3.57 5.26 -10.82
CA ARG A 463 4.63 5.76 -9.94
C ARG A 463 4.76 7.26 -10.10
N PHE A 464 5.07 7.96 -9.00
CA PHE A 464 5.38 9.38 -9.04
C PHE A 464 6.55 9.66 -10.00
N ASN A 465 6.41 10.71 -10.80
CA ASN A 465 7.43 11.18 -11.71
C ASN A 465 7.99 12.53 -11.24
N GLU A 466 7.24 13.59 -11.45
CA GLU A 466 7.66 14.95 -11.12
C GLU A 466 6.44 15.89 -10.99
N TYR A 467 6.68 17.13 -10.55
CA TYR A 467 5.69 18.18 -10.59
C TYR A 467 5.72 18.92 -11.91
N LYS A 468 4.57 19.04 -12.59
CA LYS A 468 4.38 19.74 -13.87
C LYS A 468 3.30 20.80 -13.78
N PRO A 469 3.27 21.77 -14.70
CA PRO A 469 2.22 22.78 -14.74
C PRO A 469 0.82 22.17 -14.80
N TRP A 470 -0.10 22.76 -14.06
CA TRP A 470 -1.51 22.38 -13.99
C TRP A 470 -2.18 22.28 -15.38
N LYS A 471 -2.72 21.11 -15.73
CA LYS A 471 -3.36 20.82 -17.04
C LYS A 471 -4.84 21.19 -17.15
N GLY A 472 -5.34 22.04 -16.27
CA GLY A 472 -6.75 22.45 -16.28
C GLY A 472 -7.68 21.42 -15.60
N PRO A 473 -8.98 21.65 -15.56
CA PRO A 473 -9.93 20.78 -14.87
C PRO A 473 -10.00 19.39 -15.53
N ILE A 474 -10.11 18.35 -14.69
CA ILE A 474 -10.42 16.98 -15.11
C ILE A 474 -11.87 16.70 -14.71
N PRO A 475 -12.70 16.17 -15.62
CA PRO A 475 -14.08 15.80 -15.28
C PRO A 475 -14.09 14.74 -14.16
N GLY A 476 -14.85 15.01 -13.11
CA GLY A 476 -15.17 14.03 -12.07
C GLY A 476 -16.21 13.00 -12.55
N ARG A 477 -16.89 12.36 -11.61
CA ARG A 477 -18.03 11.47 -11.90
C ARG A 477 -19.13 12.27 -12.63
N SER A 478 -19.56 11.77 -13.77
CA SER A 478 -20.62 12.42 -14.58
C SER A 478 -22.02 12.23 -13.99
N ASN A 479 -22.23 11.09 -13.32
CA ASN A 479 -23.51 10.74 -12.73
C ASN A 479 -23.66 11.35 -11.33
N GLY A 480 -24.89 11.76 -10.98
CA GLY A 480 -25.23 12.18 -9.64
C GLY A 480 -25.43 11.01 -8.69
N VAL A 481 -25.96 11.29 -7.51
CA VAL A 481 -26.31 10.27 -6.49
C VAL A 481 -27.77 10.41 -6.07
N LEU A 482 -28.33 9.28 -5.63
CA LEU A 482 -29.62 9.25 -4.95
C LEU A 482 -29.38 9.47 -3.45
N VAL A 483 -29.92 10.55 -2.90
CA VAL A 483 -29.68 10.97 -1.52
C VAL A 483 -30.93 10.73 -0.68
N ALA A 484 -30.78 10.18 0.51
CA ALA A 484 -31.89 9.98 1.45
C ALA A 484 -32.48 11.33 1.87
N LYS A 485 -33.81 11.47 1.73
CA LYS A 485 -34.56 12.64 2.19
C LYS A 485 -34.96 12.53 3.66
N THR A 486 -35.21 11.30 4.13
CA THR A 486 -35.73 11.01 5.46
C THR A 486 -34.95 9.89 6.12
N ALA A 487 -34.89 9.90 7.44
CA ALA A 487 -34.32 8.80 8.24
C ALA A 487 -35.35 7.69 8.46
N GLY A 488 -34.88 6.46 8.63
CA GLY A 488 -35.69 5.30 8.94
C GLY A 488 -35.16 4.00 8.36
N LEU A 489 -35.94 2.93 8.42
CA LEU A 489 -35.64 1.65 7.80
C LEU A 489 -36.05 1.65 6.33
N THR A 490 -35.14 1.24 5.47
CA THR A 490 -35.43 1.06 4.04
C THR A 490 -36.44 -0.05 3.80
N THR A 491 -37.29 0.12 2.81
CA THR A 491 -38.31 -0.88 2.47
C THR A 491 -38.05 -1.48 1.09
N ALA A 492 -38.35 -2.76 0.94
CA ALA A 492 -38.32 -3.46 -0.34
C ALA A 492 -39.16 -2.74 -1.41
N TYR A 493 -40.33 -2.23 -1.00
CA TYR A 493 -41.25 -1.50 -1.87
C TYR A 493 -40.66 -0.20 -2.42
N SER A 494 -39.97 0.58 -1.59
CA SER A 494 -39.33 1.83 -2.03
C SER A 494 -38.14 1.57 -2.94
N ILE A 495 -37.30 0.59 -2.62
CA ILE A 495 -36.13 0.24 -3.45
C ILE A 495 -36.59 -0.27 -4.82
N ASP A 496 -37.60 -1.14 -4.87
CA ASP A 496 -38.17 -1.66 -6.13
C ASP A 496 -38.64 -0.53 -7.04
N LYS A 497 -39.36 0.44 -6.50
CA LYS A 497 -39.81 1.63 -7.27
C LYS A 497 -38.69 2.52 -7.78
N LEU A 498 -37.55 2.50 -7.12
CA LEU A 498 -36.45 3.43 -7.37
C LEU A 498 -35.27 2.77 -8.09
N GLN A 499 -35.22 1.44 -8.21
CA GLN A 499 -34.09 0.72 -8.80
C GLN A 499 -33.85 1.05 -10.28
N ASP A 500 -34.87 1.48 -11.03
CA ASP A 500 -34.72 1.97 -12.40
C ASP A 500 -34.02 3.34 -12.50
N ARG A 501 -33.82 4.03 -11.37
CA ARG A 501 -33.18 5.35 -11.31
C ARG A 501 -31.71 5.29 -10.92
N GLY A 502 -31.22 4.14 -10.41
CA GLY A 502 -29.85 4.03 -9.98
C GLY A 502 -29.46 2.66 -9.44
N ARG A 503 -28.15 2.49 -9.25
CA ARG A 503 -27.58 1.30 -8.63
C ARG A 503 -27.41 1.50 -7.13
N PHE A 504 -28.12 0.72 -6.31
CA PHE A 504 -28.16 0.91 -4.87
C PHE A 504 -26.94 0.34 -4.16
N PHE A 505 -26.51 1.05 -3.09
CA PHE A 505 -25.47 0.65 -2.15
C PHE A 505 -26.04 0.05 -0.85
N ILE A 506 -27.36 0.04 -0.72
CA ILE A 506 -28.10 -0.39 0.47
C ILE A 506 -29.06 -1.54 0.16
N GLU A 507 -29.50 -2.23 1.19
CA GLU A 507 -30.50 -3.30 1.13
C GLU A 507 -31.78 -2.90 1.85
N PRO A 508 -32.91 -3.61 1.61
CA PRO A 508 -34.11 -3.47 2.43
C PRO A 508 -33.85 -3.83 3.90
N GLY A 509 -34.39 -3.03 4.81
CA GLY A 509 -34.21 -3.24 6.25
C GLY A 509 -32.96 -2.58 6.84
N GLU A 510 -32.16 -1.87 6.06
CA GLU A 510 -31.05 -1.06 6.57
C GLU A 510 -31.57 0.26 7.16
N GLU A 511 -31.04 0.67 8.32
CA GLU A 511 -31.31 1.98 8.91
C GLU A 511 -30.52 3.05 8.19
N ILE A 512 -31.19 4.09 7.70
CA ILE A 512 -30.60 5.22 6.99
C ILE A 512 -30.96 6.55 7.64
N TYR A 513 -30.21 7.60 7.30
CA TYR A 513 -30.47 8.97 7.74
C TYR A 513 -30.49 9.97 6.57
N ALA A 514 -31.13 11.11 6.76
CA ALA A 514 -31.20 12.17 5.74
C ALA A 514 -29.80 12.66 5.35
N GLY A 515 -29.52 12.82 4.04
CA GLY A 515 -28.22 13.17 3.52
C GLY A 515 -27.29 12.00 3.24
N GLN A 516 -27.65 10.76 3.60
CA GLN A 516 -26.88 9.57 3.21
C GLN A 516 -27.04 9.29 1.72
N VAL A 517 -25.95 8.92 1.05
CA VAL A 517 -25.91 8.48 -0.35
C VAL A 517 -26.36 7.03 -0.42
N LEU A 518 -27.45 6.77 -1.12
CA LEU A 518 -28.09 5.46 -1.19
C LEU A 518 -27.82 4.70 -2.47
N ALA A 519 -27.56 5.42 -3.57
CA ALA A 519 -27.34 4.81 -4.88
C ALA A 519 -26.58 5.77 -5.81
N GLU A 520 -25.94 5.22 -6.85
CA GLU A 520 -25.49 5.99 -8.00
C GLU A 520 -26.70 6.29 -8.90
N HIS A 521 -26.92 7.56 -9.25
CA HIS A 521 -27.98 7.97 -10.17
C HIS A 521 -27.58 7.67 -11.62
N ILE A 522 -28.52 7.25 -12.47
CA ILE A 522 -28.25 7.01 -13.91
C ILE A 522 -28.11 8.30 -14.72
N LYS A 523 -28.42 9.46 -14.14
CA LYS A 523 -28.40 10.77 -14.79
C LYS A 523 -27.44 11.72 -14.06
N PRO A 524 -26.95 12.76 -14.75
CA PRO A 524 -26.24 13.84 -14.10
C PRO A 524 -27.14 14.55 -13.05
N GLY A 525 -26.50 14.96 -11.95
CA GLY A 525 -27.16 15.66 -10.85
C GLY A 525 -27.79 14.73 -9.80
N ASP A 526 -27.79 15.24 -8.58
CA ASP A 526 -28.29 14.50 -7.42
C ASP A 526 -29.80 14.52 -7.34
N LEU A 527 -30.38 13.46 -6.80
CA LEU A 527 -31.81 13.33 -6.60
C LEU A 527 -32.12 12.91 -5.15
N ASN A 528 -32.86 13.74 -4.43
CA ASN A 528 -33.35 13.37 -3.09
C ASN A 528 -34.53 12.41 -3.20
N ILE A 529 -34.43 11.26 -2.54
CA ILE A 529 -35.41 10.17 -2.60
C ILE A 529 -35.91 9.77 -1.21
N ASN A 530 -37.10 9.21 -1.16
CA ASN A 530 -37.66 8.58 0.05
C ASN A 530 -37.60 7.05 -0.08
N ALA A 531 -36.62 6.45 0.60
CA ALA A 531 -36.39 4.99 0.59
C ALA A 531 -37.07 4.25 1.76
N VAL A 532 -37.81 4.97 2.62
CA VAL A 532 -38.49 4.41 3.81
C VAL A 532 -40.02 4.30 3.64
N GLU A 533 -40.53 4.63 2.43
CA GLU A 533 -41.94 4.58 2.15
C GLU A 533 -42.49 3.14 2.21
N MET A 534 -43.53 2.92 2.98
CA MET A 534 -44.23 1.63 3.06
C MET A 534 -45.33 1.55 2.00
N LYS A 535 -45.61 0.34 1.52
CA LYS A 535 -46.76 0.07 0.65
C LYS A 535 -48.04 0.43 1.43
N LYS A 536 -48.81 1.40 0.93
CA LYS A 536 -50.12 1.72 1.54
C LYS A 536 -51.06 0.52 1.38
N LEU A 537 -51.64 0.08 2.46
CA LEU A 537 -52.69 -0.95 2.44
C LEU A 537 -53.91 -0.34 1.77
N THR A 538 -54.28 -0.81 0.59
CA THR A 538 -55.55 -0.48 -0.05
C THR A 538 -56.53 -1.63 0.18
N ASN A 539 -57.81 -1.30 0.50
CA ASN A 539 -58.87 -2.27 0.76
C ASN A 539 -59.30 -3.12 -0.46
N HIS A 540 -58.77 -2.88 -1.64
CA HIS A 540 -58.98 -3.69 -2.84
C HIS A 540 -57.76 -4.55 -3.14
N ARG A 541 -57.65 -5.68 -2.44
CA ARG A 541 -56.78 -6.78 -2.87
C ARG A 541 -57.62 -7.76 -3.69
N ALA A 542 -57.39 -7.83 -5.00
CA ALA A 542 -57.66 -9.02 -5.76
C ALA A 542 -56.79 -10.14 -5.13
N SER A 543 -57.41 -11.13 -4.55
CA SER A 543 -56.75 -12.32 -4.00
C SER A 543 -56.08 -13.08 -5.14
N GLY A 544 -54.77 -12.91 -5.31
CA GLY A 544 -54.11 -13.77 -6.29
C GLY A 544 -52.70 -13.43 -6.77
N SER A 545 -52.15 -12.25 -6.60
CA SER A 545 -50.78 -12.02 -7.03
C SER A 545 -50.10 -10.95 -6.17
N ASP A 546 -49.49 -11.38 -5.09
CA ASP A 546 -48.32 -10.67 -4.60
C ASP A 546 -47.16 -11.04 -5.55
N ASP A 547 -46.95 -10.22 -6.59
CA ASP A 547 -45.76 -10.31 -7.41
C ASP A 547 -44.55 -10.23 -6.47
N SER A 548 -43.72 -11.25 -6.51
CA SER A 548 -42.47 -11.27 -5.73
C SER A 548 -41.60 -10.11 -6.19
N VAL A 549 -41.38 -9.15 -5.28
CA VAL A 549 -40.51 -7.98 -5.55
C VAL A 549 -39.11 -8.50 -5.85
N ARG A 550 -38.63 -8.29 -7.07
CA ARG A 550 -37.25 -8.62 -7.45
C ARG A 550 -36.39 -7.38 -7.31
N ILE A 551 -35.54 -7.38 -6.29
CA ILE A 551 -34.59 -6.29 -6.04
C ILE A 551 -33.23 -6.71 -6.60
N THR A 552 -32.61 -5.82 -7.36
CA THR A 552 -31.23 -5.96 -7.81
C THR A 552 -30.29 -5.95 -6.59
N PRO A 553 -29.33 -6.89 -6.50
CA PRO A 553 -28.35 -6.89 -5.42
C PRO A 553 -27.63 -5.54 -5.30
N LYS A 554 -27.33 -5.14 -4.06
CA LYS A 554 -26.58 -3.91 -3.83
C LYS A 554 -25.18 -3.98 -4.41
N VAL A 555 -24.68 -2.83 -4.87
CA VAL A 555 -23.26 -2.64 -5.19
C VAL A 555 -22.52 -2.44 -3.89
N GLN A 556 -21.52 -3.28 -3.64
CA GLN A 556 -20.69 -3.17 -2.45
C GLN A 556 -19.31 -2.66 -2.85
N TYR A 557 -18.98 -1.45 -2.40
CA TYR A 557 -17.66 -0.85 -2.59
C TYR A 557 -16.77 -1.13 -1.38
N THR A 558 -15.50 -1.36 -1.65
CA THR A 558 -14.43 -1.32 -0.65
C THR A 558 -14.24 0.12 -0.14
N LEU A 559 -13.50 0.30 0.94
CA LEU A 559 -13.22 1.63 1.47
C LEU A 559 -12.49 2.51 0.44
N GLU A 560 -11.51 1.94 -0.27
CA GLU A 560 -10.76 2.63 -1.32
C GLU A 560 -11.65 3.02 -2.50
N GLU A 561 -12.52 2.13 -2.94
CA GLU A 561 -13.51 2.44 -4.00
C GLU A 561 -14.48 3.54 -3.56
N CYS A 562 -14.89 3.57 -2.28
CA CYS A 562 -15.66 4.68 -1.73
C CYS A 562 -14.87 6.00 -1.78
N MET A 563 -13.56 5.98 -1.41
CA MET A 563 -12.69 7.16 -1.47
C MET A 563 -12.51 7.70 -2.90
N GLU A 564 -12.40 6.80 -3.88
CA GLU A 564 -12.31 7.18 -5.31
C GLU A 564 -13.65 7.68 -5.87
N TYR A 565 -14.77 7.20 -5.31
CA TYR A 565 -16.11 7.48 -5.80
C TYR A 565 -16.65 8.84 -5.36
N ILE A 566 -16.41 9.26 -4.12
CA ILE A 566 -16.97 10.48 -3.54
C ILE A 566 -16.46 11.75 -4.24
N GLN A 567 -17.32 12.77 -4.30
CA GLN A 567 -16.99 14.08 -4.82
C GLN A 567 -16.72 15.09 -3.69
N PHE A 568 -16.34 16.31 -4.06
CA PHE A 568 -15.93 17.37 -3.12
C PHE A 568 -16.99 17.74 -2.06
N ASP A 569 -18.27 17.53 -2.34
CA ASP A 569 -19.40 17.78 -1.44
C ASP A 569 -19.87 16.52 -0.69
N GLU A 570 -19.12 15.44 -0.83
CA GLU A 570 -19.39 14.14 -0.23
C GLU A 570 -18.27 13.74 0.73
N CYS A 571 -18.59 12.88 1.67
CA CYS A 571 -17.64 12.28 2.59
C CYS A 571 -18.05 10.86 2.96
N ILE A 572 -17.13 10.13 3.56
CA ILE A 572 -17.33 8.75 4.01
C ILE A 572 -17.40 8.75 5.53
N GLU A 573 -18.49 8.24 6.07
CA GLU A 573 -18.61 7.87 7.46
C GLU A 573 -18.02 6.47 7.65
N VAL A 574 -16.97 6.38 8.45
CA VAL A 574 -16.27 5.13 8.76
C VAL A 574 -16.48 4.79 10.21
N THR A 575 -17.03 3.61 10.46
CA THR A 575 -17.28 3.07 11.79
C THR A 575 -16.75 1.63 11.87
N PRO A 576 -16.56 1.05 13.04
CA PRO A 576 -16.10 -0.34 13.16
C PRO A 576 -16.94 -1.36 12.39
N LYS A 577 -18.24 -1.10 12.21
CA LYS A 577 -19.16 -2.04 11.56
C LYS A 577 -19.58 -1.64 10.15
N SER A 578 -19.49 -0.36 9.80
CA SER A 578 -20.08 0.17 8.57
C SER A 578 -19.22 1.23 7.90
N VAL A 579 -19.29 1.25 6.58
CA VAL A 579 -18.75 2.34 5.73
C VAL A 579 -19.93 2.89 4.96
N ARG A 580 -20.23 4.19 5.13
CA ARG A 580 -21.38 4.85 4.51
C ARG A 580 -20.92 6.12 3.80
N MET A 581 -21.32 6.29 2.55
CA MET A 581 -21.14 7.55 1.83
C MET A 581 -22.28 8.50 2.17
N ARG A 582 -21.98 9.78 2.33
CA ARG A 582 -22.98 10.81 2.64
C ARG A 582 -22.59 12.17 2.09
N LYS A 583 -23.54 13.07 2.00
CA LYS A 583 -23.24 14.47 1.73
C LYS A 583 -22.59 15.13 2.95
N SER A 584 -21.66 16.04 2.70
CA SER A 584 -20.99 16.81 3.75
C SER A 584 -21.98 17.66 4.54
N LEU A 585 -22.94 18.30 3.82
CA LEU A 585 -24.10 18.98 4.38
C LEU A 585 -25.30 18.03 4.32
N LEU A 586 -25.83 17.60 5.48
CA LEU A 586 -26.92 16.64 5.54
C LEU A 586 -28.28 17.24 5.17
N ASP A 587 -28.53 18.52 5.52
CA ASP A 587 -29.78 19.20 5.21
C ASP A 587 -29.90 19.60 3.73
N GLU A 588 -31.04 19.29 3.11
CA GLU A 588 -31.33 19.59 1.69
C GLU A 588 -31.30 21.08 1.39
N ASN A 589 -31.82 21.91 2.31
CA ASN A 589 -31.89 23.37 2.10
C ASN A 589 -30.51 24.01 2.22
N GLU A 590 -29.67 23.49 3.13
CA GLU A 590 -28.27 23.94 3.26
C GLU A 590 -27.47 23.61 2.00
N ARG A 591 -27.59 22.40 1.44
CA ARG A 591 -26.99 22.01 0.16
C ARG A 591 -27.42 22.94 -0.96
N SER A 592 -28.74 23.22 -1.07
CA SER A 592 -29.28 24.09 -2.11
C SER A 592 -28.77 25.53 -1.99
N LYS A 593 -28.59 26.05 -0.76
CA LYS A 593 -27.99 27.36 -0.53
C LYS A 593 -26.51 27.38 -0.91
N ALA A 594 -25.74 26.38 -0.51
CA ALA A 594 -24.32 26.28 -0.84
C ALA A 594 -24.08 26.21 -2.36
N THR A 595 -24.89 25.43 -3.08
CA THR A 595 -24.79 25.33 -4.55
C THR A 595 -25.10 26.70 -5.23
N LYS A 596 -26.07 27.44 -4.72
CA LYS A 596 -26.38 28.79 -5.26
C LYS A 596 -25.28 29.81 -4.99
N GLN A 597 -24.62 29.72 -3.83
CA GLN A 597 -23.48 30.58 -3.48
C GLN A 597 -22.23 30.28 -4.31
N ALA A 598 -21.99 29.01 -4.61
CA ALA A 598 -20.85 28.59 -5.45
C ALA A 598 -21.03 28.94 -6.95
N ALA A 599 -22.27 29.21 -7.39
CA ALA A 599 -22.60 29.58 -8.76
C ALA A 599 -22.60 31.12 -9.00
N GLN A 600 -22.49 31.94 -7.95
CA GLN A 600 -22.28 33.39 -7.98
C GLN A 600 -20.78 33.74 -7.89
#